data_5cee59416dc75d08ba0a4f329413422b
#
_entry.id   5cee59416dc75d08ba0a4f329413422b
#
_cell.length_a   1.000
_cell.length_b   1.000
_cell.length_c   1.000
_cell.angle_alpha   90.00
_cell.angle_beta   90.00
_cell.angle_gamma   90.00
#
_symmetry.space_group_name_H-M   'P 1'
#
loop_
_entity.id
_entity.type
_entity.pdbx_description
1 polymer ?
#
loop_
_entity_poly.entity_id
_entity_poly.type
_entity_poly.pdbx_seq_one_letter_code
_entity_poly.pdbx_strand_id
1 'polypeptide(L)'
;MVGPCKDSAELLRRAAAARAAGDIGAARAAYARAYHDARQSRDVEVMTEAALGLAAGHMFGTDLGRVPAFLHEAYTIAQGVQRARLAVALARAWVYGGNPSRAVQFATEAVAAADGLGDAVLLAEALDAELLVHWGPDDLAERLRITTRLEDTVAHVADVESRMSAHLWRLATALECLDVVNVQRQLRALDVLAEESGSARVRFFAASRRGMHALLIGDLSQAAAALEMARRAGAEAAEPDTYPIERTLAAGIARQAGDREALRHEAMAYQAFGTSEGVASVAAEAAVLWLAAGSTEQAWSLLYQLAGPDFGTIARDVDWLLTMASLTEVAAGTGAAGLASEAVRLLEPYAGRAVVNGGAVAFGGVVDDYLQQACASLGRTQEAQQWARTAAAAYHRIGATWWLRRLQAPAPVTAAPTVVHLRPGPDDIWSIGIENCVVTIREMKGLRYLRLLLRQPGVEISSLELSNWVSGLAGAGVPDTDVGEVIDRRAVSAYRRRLTELEEDLSEAESWADQARAAKLRAERDAMLDQVRAATGLHGRRRRTGSAGERARVAVRKAVAAAIDRIEQLDPALGRLLRDTVRTGTVCRYDPDPARPVRWLLDEP
;
A
#
# COMPACT_ATOMS: atom_id res chain seq x y z
N MET A 1 -7.63 14.82 -51.75
CA MET A 1 -8.02 15.42 -50.44
C MET A 1 -9.05 14.51 -49.84
N VAL A 2 -8.62 13.62 -49.02
CA VAL A 2 -9.47 12.69 -48.29
C VAL A 2 -9.90 13.44 -47.03
N GLY A 3 -11.22 13.62 -46.83
CA GLY A 3 -11.76 14.22 -45.62
C GLY A 3 -11.47 13.31 -44.44
N PRO A 4 -10.67 13.75 -43.51
CA PRO A 4 -10.45 12.98 -42.30
C PRO A 4 -11.55 13.26 -41.29
N CYS A 5 -11.78 12.34 -40.44
CA CYS A 5 -12.27 12.61 -39.10
C CYS A 5 -13.76 12.53 -38.77
N LYS A 6 -14.62 12.01 -39.62
CA LYS A 6 -15.95 11.60 -39.13
C LYS A 6 -15.85 10.35 -38.23
N ASP A 7 -14.92 9.43 -38.57
CA ASP A 7 -14.74 8.20 -37.80
C ASP A 7 -14.06 8.42 -36.44
N SER A 8 -13.02 9.25 -36.37
CA SER A 8 -12.27 9.46 -35.11
C SER A 8 -13.09 10.22 -34.07
N ALA A 9 -13.87 11.25 -34.49
CA ALA A 9 -14.79 11.94 -33.59
C ALA A 9 -15.91 11.03 -33.10
N GLU A 10 -16.37 10.08 -33.93
CA GLU A 10 -17.35 9.07 -33.53
C GLU A 10 -16.74 8.08 -32.52
N LEU A 11 -15.48 7.66 -32.71
CA LEU A 11 -14.76 6.83 -31.76
C LEU A 11 -14.60 7.50 -30.39
N LEU A 12 -14.29 8.80 -30.35
CA LEU A 12 -14.23 9.57 -29.09
C LEU A 12 -15.58 9.59 -28.38
N ARG A 13 -16.69 9.81 -29.12
CA ARG A 13 -18.04 9.78 -28.53
C ARG A 13 -18.39 8.39 -27.99
N ARG A 14 -18.06 7.31 -28.72
CA ARG A 14 -18.26 5.94 -28.26
C ARG A 14 -17.43 5.63 -27.02
N ALA A 15 -16.19 6.08 -27.00
CA ALA A 15 -15.30 5.92 -25.85
C ALA A 15 -15.85 6.61 -24.60
N ALA A 16 -16.32 7.85 -24.75
CA ALA A 16 -16.96 8.60 -23.67
C ALA A 16 -18.24 7.93 -23.18
N ALA A 17 -19.11 7.44 -24.11
CA ALA A 17 -20.33 6.72 -23.77
C ALA A 17 -20.04 5.38 -23.06
N ALA A 18 -19.05 4.61 -23.51
CA ALA A 18 -18.65 3.36 -22.87
C ALA A 18 -18.13 3.62 -21.45
N ARG A 19 -17.34 4.67 -21.26
CA ARG A 19 -16.89 5.08 -19.93
C ARG A 19 -18.04 5.46 -19.01
N ALA A 20 -18.97 6.26 -19.49
CA ALA A 20 -20.16 6.64 -18.73
C ALA A 20 -21.04 5.43 -18.37
N ALA A 21 -21.02 4.38 -19.18
CA ALA A 21 -21.68 3.11 -18.89
C ALA A 21 -20.88 2.16 -17.99
N GLY A 22 -19.66 2.55 -17.55
CA GLY A 22 -18.78 1.72 -16.71
C GLY A 22 -18.01 0.64 -17.49
N ASP A 23 -18.11 0.58 -18.82
CA ASP A 23 -17.33 -0.33 -19.66
C ASP A 23 -15.95 0.25 -19.97
N ILE A 24 -15.05 0.11 -19.01
CA ILE A 24 -13.69 0.66 -19.08
C ILE A 24 -12.89 -0.01 -20.21
N GLY A 25 -13.10 -1.30 -20.45
CA GLY A 25 -12.42 -2.03 -21.53
C GLY A 25 -12.78 -1.49 -22.91
N ALA A 26 -14.07 -1.36 -23.20
CA ALA A 26 -14.55 -0.79 -24.46
C ALA A 26 -14.12 0.69 -24.62
N ALA A 27 -14.16 1.47 -23.53
CA ALA A 27 -13.70 2.85 -23.55
C ALA A 27 -12.22 2.97 -23.91
N ARG A 28 -11.35 2.19 -23.27
CA ARG A 28 -9.90 2.14 -23.57
C ARG A 28 -9.62 1.74 -25.01
N ALA A 29 -10.27 0.68 -25.50
CA ALA A 29 -10.10 0.22 -26.87
C ALA A 29 -10.51 1.31 -27.89
N ALA A 30 -11.62 2.00 -27.64
CA ALA A 30 -12.10 3.08 -28.51
C ALA A 30 -11.18 4.31 -28.49
N TYR A 31 -10.68 4.73 -27.30
CA TYR A 31 -9.70 5.82 -27.21
C TYR A 31 -8.37 5.46 -27.88
N ALA A 32 -7.86 4.24 -27.69
CA ALA A 32 -6.62 3.79 -28.34
C ALA A 32 -6.75 3.80 -29.86
N ARG A 33 -7.89 3.38 -30.40
CA ARG A 33 -8.16 3.41 -31.83
C ARG A 33 -8.28 4.83 -32.36
N ALA A 34 -9.02 5.73 -31.65
CA ALA A 34 -9.12 7.14 -32.01
C ALA A 34 -7.73 7.81 -32.03
N TYR A 35 -6.88 7.50 -31.04
CA TYR A 35 -5.52 7.99 -30.97
C TYR A 35 -4.69 7.57 -32.20
N HIS A 36 -4.76 6.28 -32.56
CA HIS A 36 -4.00 5.74 -33.70
C HIS A 36 -4.42 6.38 -35.02
N ASP A 37 -5.73 6.50 -35.27
CA ASP A 37 -6.27 7.12 -36.48
C ASP A 37 -5.89 8.60 -36.56
N ALA A 38 -5.99 9.33 -35.44
CA ALA A 38 -5.60 10.72 -35.34
C ALA A 38 -4.08 10.95 -35.55
N ARG A 39 -3.27 10.01 -35.07
CA ARG A 39 -1.81 10.02 -35.30
C ARG A 39 -1.47 9.92 -36.78
N GLN A 40 -2.16 9.05 -37.53
CA GLN A 40 -1.95 8.88 -38.98
C GLN A 40 -2.38 10.12 -39.77
N SER A 41 -3.51 10.72 -39.39
CA SER A 41 -4.04 11.95 -40.01
C SER A 41 -3.38 13.23 -39.51
N ARG A 42 -2.54 13.18 -38.49
CA ARG A 42 -1.95 14.33 -37.77
C ARG A 42 -3.01 15.28 -37.18
N ASP A 43 -4.12 14.74 -36.76
CA ASP A 43 -5.18 15.49 -36.08
C ASP A 43 -4.83 15.64 -34.60
N VAL A 44 -4.18 16.76 -34.25
CA VAL A 44 -3.65 17.01 -32.89
C VAL A 44 -4.77 17.13 -31.86
N GLU A 45 -5.95 17.63 -32.25
CA GLU A 45 -7.09 17.81 -31.34
C GLU A 45 -7.66 16.43 -30.92
N VAL A 46 -7.96 15.58 -31.86
CA VAL A 46 -8.45 14.22 -31.60
C VAL A 46 -7.40 13.40 -30.88
N MET A 47 -6.13 13.54 -31.25
CA MET A 47 -5.02 12.84 -30.60
C MET A 47 -4.90 13.25 -29.12
N THR A 48 -5.06 14.55 -28.83
CA THR A 48 -5.09 15.06 -27.46
C THR A 48 -6.25 14.47 -26.65
N GLU A 49 -7.47 14.58 -27.17
CA GLU A 49 -8.67 14.07 -26.48
C GLU A 49 -8.58 12.55 -26.24
N ALA A 50 -8.08 11.80 -27.20
CA ALA A 50 -7.88 10.36 -27.07
C ALA A 50 -6.81 10.01 -26.02
N ALA A 51 -5.67 10.73 -25.98
CA ALA A 51 -4.62 10.54 -24.98
C ALA A 51 -5.12 10.87 -23.57
N LEU A 52 -5.83 11.98 -23.41
CA LEU A 52 -6.46 12.37 -22.15
C LEU A 52 -7.51 11.34 -21.72
N GLY A 53 -8.29 10.84 -22.68
CA GLY A 53 -9.23 9.76 -22.46
C GLY A 53 -8.59 8.47 -21.95
N LEU A 54 -7.43 8.09 -22.48
CA LEU A 54 -6.67 6.93 -22.00
C LEU A 54 -6.09 7.14 -20.61
N ALA A 55 -5.70 8.38 -20.27
CA ALA A 55 -5.13 8.73 -18.98
C ALA A 55 -6.18 8.84 -17.87
N ALA A 56 -7.44 9.06 -18.21
CA ALA A 56 -8.48 9.24 -17.20
C ALA A 56 -8.82 7.90 -16.51
N GLY A 57 -8.98 7.93 -15.18
CA GLY A 57 -9.37 6.76 -14.39
C GLY A 57 -8.20 5.91 -13.87
N HIS A 58 -6.96 6.42 -13.91
CA HIS A 58 -5.86 5.80 -13.20
C HIS A 58 -5.90 6.15 -11.71
N MET A 59 -5.70 5.13 -10.86
CA MET A 59 -5.57 5.29 -9.43
C MET A 59 -4.10 5.36 -9.01
N PHE A 60 -3.84 5.94 -7.85
CA PHE A 60 -2.50 6.00 -7.26
C PHE A 60 -1.92 4.59 -7.09
N GLY A 61 -0.65 4.41 -7.50
CA GLY A 61 0.07 3.13 -7.39
C GLY A 61 -0.26 2.09 -8.48
N THR A 62 -1.14 2.40 -9.44
CA THR A 62 -1.45 1.47 -10.54
C THR A 62 -0.43 1.55 -11.68
N ASP A 63 -0.22 0.43 -12.38
CA ASP A 63 0.63 0.41 -13.57
C ASP A 63 0.01 1.24 -14.70
N LEU A 64 0.73 2.26 -15.15
CA LEU A 64 0.31 3.17 -16.20
C LEU A 64 0.45 2.58 -17.62
N GLY A 65 1.17 1.47 -17.77
CA GLY A 65 1.43 0.86 -19.05
C GLY A 65 1.98 1.84 -20.09
N ARG A 66 1.29 1.97 -21.23
CA ARG A 66 1.68 2.84 -22.35
C ARG A 66 1.13 4.27 -22.26
N VAL A 67 0.33 4.60 -21.26
CA VAL A 67 -0.34 5.91 -21.15
C VAL A 67 0.65 7.09 -21.15
N PRO A 68 1.77 7.06 -20.40
CA PRO A 68 2.75 8.13 -20.47
C PRO A 68 3.34 8.35 -21.87
N ALA A 69 3.50 7.28 -22.65
CA ALA A 69 4.02 7.38 -24.02
C ALA A 69 3.02 8.07 -24.95
N PHE A 70 1.74 7.74 -24.88
CA PHE A 70 0.67 8.41 -25.64
C PHE A 70 0.56 9.89 -25.29
N LEU A 71 0.56 10.22 -24.00
CA LEU A 71 0.52 11.59 -23.53
C LEU A 71 1.75 12.37 -24.02
N HIS A 72 2.94 11.78 -23.90
CA HIS A 72 4.19 12.46 -24.29
C HIS A 72 4.28 12.70 -25.79
N GLU A 73 3.88 11.74 -26.63
CA GLU A 73 3.85 11.90 -28.06
C GLU A 73 2.88 13.03 -28.49
N ALA A 74 1.65 13.04 -27.92
CA ALA A 74 0.70 14.12 -28.18
C ALA A 74 1.24 15.48 -27.69
N TYR A 75 1.85 15.53 -26.51
CA TYR A 75 2.44 16.73 -25.92
C TYR A 75 3.53 17.35 -26.79
N THR A 76 4.36 16.55 -27.49
CA THR A 76 5.45 17.08 -28.35
C THR A 76 4.96 17.87 -29.54
N ILE A 77 3.75 17.60 -30.02
CA ILE A 77 3.17 18.25 -31.22
C ILE A 77 2.07 19.25 -30.87
N ALA A 78 1.48 19.17 -29.68
CA ALA A 78 0.42 20.07 -29.24
C ALA A 78 0.96 21.46 -28.88
N GLN A 79 0.09 22.48 -28.99
CA GLN A 79 0.39 23.87 -28.65
C GLN A 79 -0.77 24.49 -27.85
N GLY A 80 -0.52 25.63 -27.19
CA GLY A 80 -1.54 26.38 -26.46
C GLY A 80 -2.27 25.54 -25.40
N VAL A 81 -3.60 25.63 -25.38
CA VAL A 81 -4.45 24.94 -24.40
C VAL A 81 -4.25 23.42 -24.42
N GLN A 82 -4.13 22.81 -25.60
CA GLN A 82 -3.95 21.37 -25.73
C GLN A 82 -2.66 20.90 -25.08
N ARG A 83 -1.56 21.62 -25.29
CA ARG A 83 -0.27 21.32 -24.66
C ARG A 83 -0.34 21.47 -23.14
N ALA A 84 -1.03 22.48 -22.62
CA ALA A 84 -1.21 22.67 -21.19
C ALA A 84 -2.03 21.53 -20.56
N ARG A 85 -3.12 21.10 -21.19
CA ARG A 85 -3.95 19.95 -20.73
C ARG A 85 -3.14 18.64 -20.71
N LEU A 86 -2.31 18.42 -21.73
CA LEU A 86 -1.43 17.25 -21.77
C LEU A 86 -0.32 17.31 -20.72
N ALA A 87 0.20 18.51 -20.41
CA ALA A 87 1.14 18.70 -19.32
C ALA A 87 0.51 18.36 -17.95
N VAL A 88 -0.73 18.80 -17.68
CA VAL A 88 -1.50 18.39 -16.50
C VAL A 88 -1.61 16.87 -16.41
N ALA A 89 -2.01 16.22 -17.50
CA ALA A 89 -2.18 14.76 -17.54
C ALA A 89 -0.84 14.01 -17.35
N LEU A 90 0.25 14.53 -17.92
CA LEU A 90 1.61 13.98 -17.73
C LEU A 90 2.08 14.12 -16.28
N ALA A 91 1.84 15.27 -15.65
CA ALA A 91 2.19 15.47 -14.25
C ALA A 91 1.47 14.43 -13.37
N ARG A 92 0.15 14.28 -13.52
CA ARG A 92 -0.65 13.27 -12.79
C ARG A 92 -0.15 11.84 -13.07
N ALA A 93 0.08 11.50 -14.34
CA ALA A 93 0.54 10.17 -14.71
C ALA A 93 1.89 9.82 -14.07
N TRP A 94 2.84 10.74 -14.04
CA TRP A 94 4.15 10.48 -13.43
C TRP A 94 4.09 10.38 -11.91
N VAL A 95 3.22 11.15 -11.24
CA VAL A 95 2.99 10.99 -9.78
C VAL A 95 2.38 9.62 -9.49
N TYR A 96 1.31 9.24 -10.19
CA TYR A 96 0.64 7.95 -10.00
C TYR A 96 1.53 6.76 -10.33
N GLY A 97 2.45 6.93 -11.29
CA GLY A 97 3.47 5.93 -11.63
C GLY A 97 4.70 5.92 -10.70
N GLY A 98 4.63 6.58 -9.53
CA GLY A 98 5.69 6.57 -8.52
C GLY A 98 6.95 7.37 -8.90
N ASN A 99 6.85 8.33 -9.83
CA ASN A 99 7.98 9.15 -10.26
C ASN A 99 7.67 10.65 -10.19
N PRO A 100 7.45 11.21 -8.98
CA PRO A 100 7.07 12.61 -8.80
C PRO A 100 8.14 13.59 -9.33
N SER A 101 9.42 13.24 -9.34
CA SER A 101 10.49 14.11 -9.85
C SER A 101 10.36 14.40 -11.35
N ARG A 102 9.78 13.48 -12.13
CA ARG A 102 9.45 13.72 -13.54
C ARG A 102 8.22 14.59 -13.72
N ALA A 103 7.32 14.60 -12.77
CA ALA A 103 6.09 15.36 -12.81
C ALA A 103 6.31 16.86 -12.64
N VAL A 104 7.33 17.27 -11.86
CA VAL A 104 7.60 18.68 -11.50
C VAL A 104 7.58 19.61 -12.71
N GLN A 105 8.37 19.28 -13.75
CA GLN A 105 8.46 20.13 -14.94
C GLN A 105 7.12 20.32 -15.65
N PHE A 106 6.32 19.25 -15.75
CA PHE A 106 5.03 19.30 -16.43
C PHE A 106 4.00 20.08 -15.62
N ALA A 107 3.97 19.93 -14.30
CA ALA A 107 3.11 20.71 -13.42
C ALA A 107 3.45 22.21 -13.49
N THR A 108 4.73 22.56 -13.39
CA THR A 108 5.20 23.95 -13.49
C THR A 108 4.84 24.55 -14.86
N GLU A 109 5.08 23.83 -15.96
CA GLU A 109 4.72 24.29 -17.31
C GLU A 109 3.20 24.47 -17.45
N ALA A 110 2.40 23.54 -16.93
CA ALA A 110 0.95 23.60 -16.99
C ALA A 110 0.40 24.85 -16.27
N VAL A 111 0.90 25.14 -15.07
CA VAL A 111 0.49 26.32 -14.29
C VAL A 111 0.88 27.61 -15.05
N ALA A 112 2.12 27.70 -15.54
CA ALA A 112 2.57 28.88 -16.28
C ALA A 112 1.77 29.10 -17.59
N ALA A 113 1.45 28.01 -18.30
CA ALA A 113 0.66 28.08 -19.52
C ALA A 113 -0.79 28.50 -19.24
N ALA A 114 -1.43 27.95 -18.20
CA ALA A 114 -2.78 28.30 -17.81
C ALA A 114 -2.91 29.76 -17.36
N ASP A 115 -1.95 30.27 -16.60
CA ASP A 115 -1.85 31.70 -16.24
C ASP A 115 -1.76 32.58 -17.49
N GLY A 116 -0.86 32.21 -18.44
CA GLY A 116 -0.67 32.97 -19.67
C GLY A 116 -1.90 32.98 -20.60
N LEU A 117 -2.74 31.95 -20.52
CA LEU A 117 -3.99 31.83 -21.27
C LEU A 117 -5.17 32.56 -20.60
N GLY A 118 -5.08 32.85 -19.31
CA GLY A 118 -6.18 33.40 -18.52
C GLY A 118 -7.37 32.44 -18.34
N ASP A 119 -7.14 31.13 -18.46
CA ASP A 119 -8.15 30.09 -18.32
C ASP A 119 -8.17 29.59 -16.87
N ALA A 120 -9.15 30.03 -16.10
CA ALA A 120 -9.27 29.73 -14.68
C ALA A 120 -9.58 28.24 -14.41
N VAL A 121 -10.28 27.54 -15.30
CA VAL A 121 -10.56 26.11 -15.17
C VAL A 121 -9.27 25.31 -15.38
N LEU A 122 -8.56 25.62 -16.46
CA LEU A 122 -7.28 24.99 -16.75
C LEU A 122 -6.24 25.28 -15.65
N LEU A 123 -6.25 26.50 -15.09
CA LEU A 123 -5.38 26.85 -13.96
C LEU A 123 -5.72 26.03 -12.72
N ALA A 124 -7.02 25.82 -12.43
CA ALA A 124 -7.44 24.96 -11.31
C ALA A 124 -6.96 23.51 -11.50
N GLU A 125 -7.11 22.96 -12.72
CA GLU A 125 -6.59 21.61 -13.04
C GLU A 125 -5.05 21.52 -12.94
N ALA A 126 -4.34 22.58 -13.34
CA ALA A 126 -2.88 22.65 -13.26
C ALA A 126 -2.40 22.75 -11.81
N LEU A 127 -3.07 23.55 -10.96
CA LEU A 127 -2.79 23.65 -9.54
C LEU A 127 -3.09 22.34 -8.79
N ASP A 128 -4.15 21.63 -9.17
CA ASP A 128 -4.45 20.30 -8.65
C ASP A 128 -3.31 19.30 -8.99
N ALA A 129 -2.80 19.34 -10.22
CA ALA A 129 -1.66 18.51 -10.60
C ALA A 129 -0.34 18.93 -9.87
N GLU A 130 -0.15 20.22 -9.62
CA GLU A 130 0.99 20.73 -8.83
C GLU A 130 0.90 20.26 -7.36
N LEU A 131 -0.31 20.25 -6.77
CA LEU A 131 -0.55 19.70 -5.43
C LEU A 131 -0.21 18.21 -5.33
N LEU A 132 -0.53 17.42 -6.36
CA LEU A 132 -0.14 16.01 -6.42
C LEU A 132 1.38 15.82 -6.41
N VAL A 133 2.13 16.69 -7.10
CA VAL A 133 3.60 16.65 -7.11
C VAL A 133 4.19 16.90 -5.72
N HIS A 134 3.57 17.81 -4.97
CA HIS A 134 3.99 18.21 -3.62
C HIS A 134 3.24 17.44 -2.50
N TRP A 135 2.72 16.26 -2.79
CA TRP A 135 1.92 15.51 -1.82
C TRP A 135 2.75 14.72 -0.80
N GLY A 136 4.08 14.78 -0.87
CA GLY A 136 4.96 14.14 0.08
C GLY A 136 4.95 14.79 1.49
N PRO A 137 5.54 14.14 2.49
CA PRO A 137 5.52 14.61 3.87
C PRO A 137 6.29 15.91 4.08
N ASP A 138 7.25 16.24 3.20
CA ASP A 138 8.17 17.37 3.37
C ASP A 138 7.61 18.68 2.82
N ASP A 139 6.58 18.65 1.96
CA ASP A 139 6.11 19.79 1.17
C ASP A 139 4.87 20.49 1.74
N LEU A 140 4.56 20.32 3.03
CA LEU A 140 3.33 20.89 3.63
C LEU A 140 3.20 22.41 3.42
N ALA A 141 4.29 23.16 3.56
CA ALA A 141 4.28 24.61 3.37
C ALA A 141 3.91 24.99 1.94
N GLU A 142 4.43 24.26 0.95
CA GLU A 142 4.13 24.47 -0.45
C GLU A 142 2.68 24.08 -0.77
N ARG A 143 2.21 22.96 -0.24
CA ARG A 143 0.78 22.58 -0.36
C ARG A 143 -0.16 23.65 0.18
N LEU A 144 0.16 24.26 1.32
CA LEU A 144 -0.66 25.34 1.88
C LEU A 144 -0.70 26.55 0.95
N ARG A 145 0.43 26.92 0.34
CA ARG A 145 0.53 28.04 -0.64
C ARG A 145 -0.32 27.74 -1.88
N ILE A 146 -0.14 26.57 -2.48
CA ILE A 146 -0.85 26.16 -3.71
C ILE A 146 -2.34 26.02 -3.44
N THR A 147 -2.73 25.43 -2.30
CA THR A 147 -4.14 25.25 -1.92
C THR A 147 -4.85 26.59 -1.75
N THR A 148 -4.20 27.59 -1.17
CA THR A 148 -4.75 28.95 -1.07
C THR A 148 -4.97 29.55 -2.45
N ARG A 149 -3.99 29.44 -3.35
CA ARG A 149 -4.12 29.90 -4.73
C ARG A 149 -5.25 29.18 -5.48
N LEU A 150 -5.41 27.88 -5.27
CA LEU A 150 -6.50 27.09 -5.86
C LEU A 150 -7.87 27.57 -5.37
N GLU A 151 -8.05 27.81 -4.06
CA GLU A 151 -9.27 28.38 -3.49
C GLU A 151 -9.62 29.74 -4.14
N ASP A 152 -8.64 30.63 -4.27
CA ASP A 152 -8.83 31.92 -4.91
C ASP A 152 -9.20 31.78 -6.39
N THR A 153 -8.57 30.83 -7.10
CA THR A 153 -8.84 30.56 -8.52
C THR A 153 -10.27 30.07 -8.73
N VAL A 154 -10.76 29.13 -7.91
CA VAL A 154 -12.09 28.54 -8.09
C VAL A 154 -13.23 29.37 -7.51
N ALA A 155 -12.94 30.45 -6.78
CA ALA A 155 -13.96 31.30 -6.16
C ALA A 155 -14.95 31.88 -7.18
N HIS A 156 -14.52 32.03 -8.44
CA HIS A 156 -15.30 32.60 -9.54
C HIS A 156 -15.51 31.60 -10.69
N VAL A 157 -15.20 30.33 -10.49
CA VAL A 157 -15.35 29.26 -11.48
C VAL A 157 -16.64 28.50 -11.20
N ALA A 158 -17.45 28.29 -12.24
CA ALA A 158 -18.70 27.53 -12.13
C ALA A 158 -18.49 26.02 -12.18
N ASP A 159 -17.27 25.56 -12.57
CA ASP A 159 -16.97 24.13 -12.68
C ASP A 159 -17.00 23.44 -11.33
N VAL A 160 -17.91 22.48 -11.21
CA VAL A 160 -18.19 21.75 -9.95
C VAL A 160 -17.02 20.89 -9.53
N GLU A 161 -16.31 20.27 -10.49
CA GLU A 161 -15.18 19.37 -10.21
C GLU A 161 -13.99 20.15 -9.65
N SER A 162 -13.66 21.30 -10.26
CA SER A 162 -12.58 22.18 -9.76
C SER A 162 -12.89 22.71 -8.34
N ARG A 163 -14.14 23.10 -8.09
CA ARG A 163 -14.58 23.57 -6.75
C ARG A 163 -14.49 22.44 -5.72
N MET A 164 -14.94 21.23 -6.07
CA MET A 164 -14.85 20.06 -5.20
C MET A 164 -13.41 19.72 -4.88
N SER A 165 -12.53 19.66 -5.90
CA SER A 165 -11.10 19.38 -5.71
C SER A 165 -10.45 20.40 -4.76
N ALA A 166 -10.71 21.68 -4.93
CA ALA A 166 -10.20 22.74 -4.06
C ALA A 166 -10.62 22.53 -2.59
N HIS A 167 -11.90 22.21 -2.35
CA HIS A 167 -12.38 21.92 -1.00
C HIS A 167 -11.75 20.68 -0.39
N LEU A 168 -11.53 19.61 -1.18
CA LEU A 168 -10.87 18.38 -0.70
C LEU A 168 -9.41 18.63 -0.34
N TRP A 169 -8.65 19.33 -1.18
CA TRP A 169 -7.26 19.70 -0.89
C TRP A 169 -7.12 20.56 0.36
N ARG A 170 -8.02 21.57 0.47
CA ARG A 170 -8.03 22.45 1.65
C ARG A 170 -8.38 21.69 2.92
N LEU A 171 -9.33 20.75 2.84
CA LEU A 171 -9.68 19.87 3.95
C LEU A 171 -8.49 19.01 4.39
N ALA A 172 -7.80 18.39 3.45
CA ALA A 172 -6.64 17.53 3.75
C ALA A 172 -5.52 18.32 4.45
N THR A 173 -5.15 19.49 3.90
CA THR A 173 -4.13 20.35 4.51
C THR A 173 -4.54 20.93 5.85
N ALA A 174 -5.82 21.31 6.01
CA ALA A 174 -6.36 21.79 7.28
C ALA A 174 -6.35 20.71 8.37
N LEU A 175 -6.71 19.47 8.02
CA LEU A 175 -6.62 18.32 8.93
C LEU A 175 -5.18 18.08 9.36
N GLU A 176 -4.24 18.06 8.42
CA GLU A 176 -2.83 17.82 8.70
C GLU A 176 -2.24 18.88 9.64
N CYS A 177 -2.67 20.14 9.50
CA CYS A 177 -2.30 21.24 10.38
C CYS A 177 -3.12 21.33 11.68
N LEU A 178 -4.11 20.46 11.88
CA LEU A 178 -5.04 20.53 13.01
C LEU A 178 -5.82 21.87 13.08
N ASP A 179 -6.13 22.44 11.89
CA ASP A 179 -6.89 23.67 11.74
C ASP A 179 -8.39 23.39 11.73
N VAL A 180 -8.98 23.32 12.92
CA VAL A 180 -10.39 22.97 13.15
C VAL A 180 -11.35 23.91 12.41
N VAL A 181 -11.03 25.20 12.35
CA VAL A 181 -11.90 26.21 11.71
C VAL A 181 -12.02 25.93 10.20
N ASN A 182 -10.90 25.71 9.56
CA ASN A 182 -10.89 25.38 8.13
C ASN A 182 -11.49 23.99 7.86
N VAL A 183 -11.23 22.98 8.70
CA VAL A 183 -11.87 21.65 8.58
C VAL A 183 -13.39 21.79 8.57
N GLN A 184 -13.97 22.50 9.54
CA GLN A 184 -15.42 22.71 9.60
C GLN A 184 -15.95 23.54 8.43
N ARG A 185 -15.19 24.51 7.96
CA ARG A 185 -15.55 25.34 6.81
C ARG A 185 -15.61 24.51 5.53
N GLN A 186 -14.61 23.67 5.28
CA GLN A 186 -14.55 22.87 4.07
C GLN A 186 -15.61 21.76 4.05
N LEU A 187 -15.88 21.12 5.18
CA LEU A 187 -16.96 20.13 5.27
C LEU A 187 -18.32 20.76 4.92
N ARG A 188 -18.60 21.97 5.45
CA ARG A 188 -19.84 22.69 5.11
C ARG A 188 -19.88 23.11 3.63
N ALA A 189 -18.75 23.54 3.08
CA ALA A 189 -18.67 23.93 1.67
C ALA A 189 -18.93 22.74 0.73
N LEU A 190 -18.43 21.55 1.08
CA LEU A 190 -18.72 20.32 0.34
C LEU A 190 -20.21 19.94 0.40
N ASP A 191 -20.86 20.08 1.57
CA ASP A 191 -22.30 19.83 1.70
C ASP A 191 -23.12 20.80 0.82
N VAL A 192 -22.80 22.09 0.89
CA VAL A 192 -23.48 23.11 0.06
C VAL A 192 -23.26 22.81 -1.43
N LEU A 193 -22.04 22.48 -1.83
CA LEU A 193 -21.74 22.14 -3.22
C LEU A 193 -22.52 20.90 -3.68
N ALA A 194 -22.67 19.89 -2.80
CA ALA A 194 -23.46 18.69 -3.08
C ALA A 194 -24.94 18.99 -3.28
N GLU A 195 -25.50 19.90 -2.47
CA GLU A 195 -26.89 20.33 -2.58
C GLU A 195 -27.12 21.19 -3.84
N GLU A 196 -26.25 22.18 -4.10
CA GLU A 196 -26.38 23.08 -5.26
C GLU A 196 -26.19 22.36 -6.60
N SER A 197 -25.21 21.45 -6.70
CA SER A 197 -24.92 20.78 -7.95
C SER A 197 -25.84 19.59 -8.25
N GLY A 198 -26.44 18.98 -7.24
CA GLY A 198 -27.17 17.73 -7.35
C GLY A 198 -26.29 16.54 -7.83
N SER A 199 -24.96 16.71 -7.89
CA SER A 199 -24.03 15.69 -8.36
C SER A 199 -23.92 14.53 -7.37
N ALA A 200 -24.16 13.29 -7.83
CA ALA A 200 -23.95 12.09 -7.02
C ALA A 200 -22.49 11.95 -6.58
N ARG A 201 -21.55 12.33 -7.44
CA ARG A 201 -20.13 12.31 -7.15
C ARG A 201 -19.75 13.26 -6.01
N VAL A 202 -20.26 14.48 -6.03
CA VAL A 202 -19.99 15.44 -4.94
C VAL A 202 -20.64 14.97 -3.63
N ARG A 203 -21.88 14.41 -3.69
CA ARG A 203 -22.52 13.78 -2.51
C ARG A 203 -21.69 12.66 -1.91
N PHE A 204 -21.06 11.83 -2.76
CA PHE A 204 -20.17 10.76 -2.32
C PHE A 204 -18.97 11.30 -1.54
N PHE A 205 -18.27 12.30 -2.10
CA PHE A 205 -17.11 12.90 -1.45
C PHE A 205 -17.50 13.66 -0.18
N ALA A 206 -18.61 14.39 -0.15
CA ALA A 206 -19.12 15.08 1.03
C ALA A 206 -19.45 14.07 2.15
N ALA A 207 -20.23 13.02 1.83
CA ALA A 207 -20.64 12.01 2.79
C ALA A 207 -19.44 11.26 3.38
N SER A 208 -18.46 10.86 2.56
CA SER A 208 -17.26 10.14 3.04
C SER A 208 -16.43 11.01 4.00
N ARG A 209 -16.27 12.31 3.74
CA ARG A 209 -15.54 13.23 4.65
C ARG A 209 -16.33 13.54 5.92
N ARG A 210 -17.66 13.51 5.86
CA ARG A 210 -18.51 13.53 7.06
C ARG A 210 -18.28 12.27 7.91
N GLY A 211 -18.16 11.09 7.28
CA GLY A 211 -17.81 9.83 7.97
C GLY A 211 -16.46 9.90 8.66
N MET A 212 -15.43 10.40 7.98
CA MET A 212 -14.12 10.65 8.56
C MET A 212 -14.20 11.59 9.77
N HIS A 213 -14.92 12.72 9.64
CA HIS A 213 -15.08 13.67 10.75
C HIS A 213 -15.84 13.06 11.93
N ALA A 214 -16.88 12.27 11.67
CA ALA A 214 -17.61 11.55 12.73
C ALA A 214 -16.69 10.59 13.49
N LEU A 215 -15.82 9.86 12.78
CA LEU A 215 -14.78 9.03 13.40
C LEU A 215 -13.73 9.85 14.16
N LEU A 216 -13.35 11.02 13.65
CA LEU A 216 -12.43 11.92 14.35
C LEU A 216 -12.98 12.30 15.73
N ILE A 217 -14.25 12.73 15.80
CA ILE A 217 -14.88 13.13 17.06
C ILE A 217 -15.40 11.94 17.90
N GLY A 218 -15.39 10.71 17.36
CA GLY A 218 -15.81 9.49 18.04
C GLY A 218 -17.32 9.24 18.02
N ASP A 219 -18.05 9.78 17.05
CA ASP A 219 -19.49 9.54 16.84
C ASP A 219 -19.72 8.39 15.83
N LEU A 220 -19.79 7.17 16.35
CA LEU A 220 -19.98 5.96 15.54
C LEU A 220 -21.35 5.93 14.82
N SER A 221 -22.38 6.54 15.40
CA SER A 221 -23.71 6.58 14.78
C SER A 221 -23.70 7.44 13.51
N GLN A 222 -23.12 8.63 13.60
CA GLN A 222 -22.94 9.49 12.44
C GLN A 222 -21.98 8.88 11.41
N ALA A 223 -20.91 8.20 11.86
CA ALA A 223 -19.98 7.52 10.96
C ALA A 223 -20.68 6.43 10.14
N ALA A 224 -21.50 5.59 10.78
CA ALA A 224 -22.27 4.55 10.10
C ALA A 224 -23.31 5.13 9.11
N ALA A 225 -24.01 6.19 9.50
CA ALA A 225 -24.97 6.88 8.61
C ALA A 225 -24.26 7.49 7.38
N ALA A 226 -23.11 8.12 7.60
CA ALA A 226 -22.31 8.72 6.53
C ALA A 226 -21.73 7.67 5.58
N LEU A 227 -21.30 6.51 6.09
CA LEU A 227 -20.86 5.36 5.28
C LEU A 227 -21.97 4.89 4.34
N GLU A 228 -23.18 4.73 4.85
CA GLU A 228 -24.33 4.30 4.03
C GLU A 228 -24.70 5.34 2.97
N MET A 229 -24.62 6.63 3.30
CA MET A 229 -24.83 7.71 2.32
C MET A 229 -23.75 7.71 1.24
N ALA A 230 -22.47 7.55 1.62
CA ALA A 230 -21.36 7.47 0.69
C ALA A 230 -21.50 6.25 -0.24
N ARG A 231 -21.87 5.08 0.28
CA ARG A 231 -22.11 3.87 -0.51
C ARG A 231 -23.17 4.10 -1.61
N ARG A 232 -24.32 4.68 -1.25
CA ARG A 232 -25.41 4.95 -2.20
C ARG A 232 -24.99 5.96 -3.26
N ALA A 233 -24.38 7.07 -2.86
CA ALA A 233 -23.96 8.13 -3.77
C ALA A 233 -22.82 7.64 -4.69
N GLY A 234 -21.88 6.83 -4.19
CA GLY A 234 -20.80 6.25 -4.97
C GLY A 234 -21.32 5.27 -6.03
N ALA A 235 -22.29 4.42 -5.66
CA ALA A 235 -22.94 3.51 -6.60
C ALA A 235 -23.71 4.28 -7.71
N GLU A 236 -24.44 5.35 -7.34
CA GLU A 236 -25.14 6.22 -8.29
C GLU A 236 -24.18 6.93 -9.25
N ALA A 237 -23.03 7.38 -8.74
CA ALA A 237 -21.99 8.05 -9.52
C ALA A 237 -21.12 7.10 -10.34
N ALA A 238 -21.21 5.79 -10.14
CA ALA A 238 -20.24 4.80 -10.61
C ALA A 238 -18.79 5.21 -10.26
N GLU A 239 -18.58 5.73 -9.03
CA GLU A 239 -17.30 6.28 -8.60
C GLU A 239 -16.33 5.13 -8.29
N PRO A 240 -15.14 5.08 -8.93
CA PRO A 240 -14.15 4.01 -8.72
C PRO A 240 -13.67 3.91 -7.27
N ASP A 241 -13.58 5.04 -6.57
CA ASP A 241 -13.10 5.10 -5.18
C ASP A 241 -14.13 4.64 -4.14
N THR A 242 -15.33 4.22 -4.57
CA THR A 242 -16.40 3.79 -3.65
C THR A 242 -15.94 2.66 -2.75
N TYR A 243 -15.38 1.59 -3.32
CA TYR A 243 -14.96 0.42 -2.56
C TYR A 243 -13.83 0.71 -1.56
N PRO A 244 -12.69 1.33 -1.94
CA PRO A 244 -11.63 1.63 -0.99
C PRO A 244 -12.07 2.61 0.12
N ILE A 245 -12.85 3.63 -0.20
CA ILE A 245 -13.35 4.59 0.79
C ILE A 245 -14.34 3.94 1.75
N GLU A 246 -15.23 3.09 1.26
CA GLU A 246 -16.15 2.32 2.08
C GLU A 246 -15.39 1.45 3.08
N ARG A 247 -14.34 0.74 2.64
CA ARG A 247 -13.49 -0.08 3.50
C ARG A 247 -12.77 0.75 4.55
N THR A 248 -12.27 1.92 4.18
CA THR A 248 -11.59 2.83 5.13
C THR A 248 -12.52 3.26 6.27
N LEU A 249 -13.75 3.66 5.96
CA LEU A 249 -14.73 4.03 6.98
C LEU A 249 -15.18 2.84 7.82
N ALA A 250 -15.41 1.67 7.20
CA ALA A 250 -15.80 0.45 7.91
C ALA A 250 -14.70 -0.01 8.88
N ALA A 251 -13.44 0.00 8.48
CA ALA A 251 -12.30 -0.31 9.32
C ALA A 251 -12.18 0.65 10.52
N GLY A 252 -12.39 1.96 10.29
CA GLY A 252 -12.42 2.96 11.34
C GLY A 252 -13.54 2.73 12.35
N ILE A 253 -14.75 2.39 11.88
CA ILE A 253 -15.90 2.05 12.74
C ILE A 253 -15.59 0.79 13.56
N ALA A 254 -15.11 -0.28 12.93
CA ALA A 254 -14.76 -1.53 13.62
C ALA A 254 -13.67 -1.31 14.68
N ARG A 255 -12.67 -0.47 14.37
CA ARG A 255 -11.58 -0.13 15.31
C ARG A 255 -12.09 0.63 16.53
N GLN A 256 -12.94 1.62 16.33
CA GLN A 256 -13.48 2.41 17.44
C GLN A 256 -14.53 1.64 18.26
N ALA A 257 -15.26 0.74 17.63
CA ALA A 257 -16.20 -0.17 18.31
C ALA A 257 -15.49 -1.30 19.09
N GLY A 258 -14.23 -1.60 18.76
CA GLY A 258 -13.51 -2.74 19.33
C GLY A 258 -14.03 -4.10 18.84
N ASP A 259 -14.66 -4.14 17.67
CA ASP A 259 -15.22 -5.35 17.07
C ASP A 259 -14.11 -6.19 16.42
N ARG A 260 -13.65 -7.20 17.16
CA ARG A 260 -12.53 -8.05 16.74
C ARG A 260 -12.84 -8.89 15.50
N GLU A 261 -14.07 -9.27 15.27
CA GLU A 261 -14.46 -10.06 14.09
C GLU A 261 -14.46 -9.18 12.84
N ALA A 262 -15.09 -8.01 12.91
CA ALA A 262 -15.04 -7.02 11.86
C ALA A 262 -13.60 -6.58 11.57
N LEU A 263 -12.76 -6.35 12.58
CA LEU A 263 -11.35 -6.03 12.42
C LEU A 263 -10.57 -7.09 11.65
N ARG A 264 -10.79 -8.39 11.93
CA ARG A 264 -10.17 -9.49 11.16
C ARG A 264 -10.62 -9.49 9.71
N HIS A 265 -11.91 -9.28 9.48
CA HIS A 265 -12.47 -9.20 8.13
C HIS A 265 -11.83 -8.06 7.33
N GLU A 266 -11.77 -6.86 7.89
CA GLU A 266 -11.13 -5.72 7.25
C GLU A 266 -9.62 -5.92 7.07
N ALA A 267 -8.92 -6.47 8.06
CA ALA A 267 -7.49 -6.77 7.98
C ALA A 267 -7.16 -7.70 6.81
N MET A 268 -7.96 -8.76 6.60
CA MET A 268 -7.77 -9.66 5.46
C MET A 268 -7.96 -8.95 4.12
N ALA A 269 -8.99 -8.10 4.01
CA ALA A 269 -9.27 -7.35 2.78
C ALA A 269 -8.15 -6.34 2.46
N TYR A 270 -7.69 -5.59 3.48
CA TYR A 270 -6.59 -4.65 3.36
C TYR A 270 -5.27 -5.33 3.01
N GLN A 271 -4.96 -6.45 3.68
CA GLN A 271 -3.75 -7.22 3.38
C GLN A 271 -3.77 -7.76 1.95
N ALA A 272 -4.89 -8.34 1.53
CA ALA A 272 -5.03 -8.86 0.17
C ALA A 272 -4.82 -7.77 -0.88
N PHE A 273 -5.48 -6.61 -0.73
CA PHE A 273 -5.34 -5.47 -1.63
C PHE A 273 -3.92 -4.88 -1.58
N GLY A 274 -3.40 -4.56 -0.39
CA GLY A 274 -2.08 -3.95 -0.23
C GLY A 274 -0.96 -4.82 -0.79
N THR A 275 -1.09 -6.16 -0.68
CA THR A 275 -0.08 -7.10 -1.21
C THR A 275 -0.21 -7.29 -2.72
N SER A 276 -1.45 -7.39 -3.25
CA SER A 276 -1.68 -7.61 -4.69
C SER A 276 -1.32 -6.39 -5.53
N GLU A 277 -1.64 -5.21 -5.05
CA GLU A 277 -1.41 -3.93 -5.73
C GLU A 277 -0.07 -3.27 -5.35
N GLY A 278 0.62 -3.80 -4.33
CA GLY A 278 1.90 -3.24 -3.86
C GLY A 278 1.76 -1.91 -3.12
N VAL A 279 0.59 -1.62 -2.51
CA VAL A 279 0.30 -0.36 -1.81
C VAL A 279 0.72 -0.48 -0.36
N ALA A 280 1.90 0.06 -0.02
CA ALA A 280 2.52 -0.08 1.30
C ALA A 280 1.66 0.49 2.45
N SER A 281 0.97 1.62 2.24
CA SER A 281 0.10 2.24 3.25
C SER A 281 -1.06 1.32 3.64
N VAL A 282 -1.72 0.71 2.66
CA VAL A 282 -2.84 -0.22 2.91
C VAL A 282 -2.36 -1.49 3.62
N ALA A 283 -1.21 -2.02 3.24
CA ALA A 283 -0.62 -3.17 3.93
C ALA A 283 -0.19 -2.82 5.39
N ALA A 284 0.28 -1.60 5.64
CA ALA A 284 0.63 -1.12 6.98
C ALA A 284 -0.63 -0.93 7.86
N GLU A 285 -1.71 -0.40 7.30
CA GLU A 285 -3.00 -0.33 7.99
C GLU A 285 -3.57 -1.73 8.28
N ALA A 286 -3.39 -2.71 7.37
CA ALA A 286 -3.74 -4.11 7.66
C ALA A 286 -3.02 -4.64 8.90
N ALA A 287 -1.73 -4.31 9.07
CA ALA A 287 -0.97 -4.71 10.26
C ALA A 287 -1.55 -4.11 11.55
N VAL A 288 -1.99 -2.85 11.51
CA VAL A 288 -2.69 -2.19 12.64
C VAL A 288 -4.02 -2.89 12.95
N LEU A 289 -4.80 -3.24 11.92
CA LEU A 289 -6.08 -3.93 12.10
C LEU A 289 -5.87 -5.33 12.68
N TRP A 290 -4.85 -6.08 12.23
CA TRP A 290 -4.48 -7.37 12.83
C TRP A 290 -4.07 -7.22 14.29
N LEU A 291 -3.27 -6.20 14.63
CA LEU A 291 -2.87 -5.92 16.01
C LEU A 291 -4.09 -5.63 16.88
N ALA A 292 -4.99 -4.76 16.41
CA ALA A 292 -6.22 -4.40 17.10
C ALA A 292 -7.18 -5.60 17.28
N ALA A 293 -7.20 -6.53 16.32
CA ALA A 293 -7.94 -7.80 16.41
C ALA A 293 -7.33 -8.82 17.37
N GLY A 294 -6.13 -8.53 17.93
CA GLY A 294 -5.38 -9.43 18.80
C GLY A 294 -4.56 -10.50 18.05
N SER A 295 -4.37 -10.34 16.74
CA SER A 295 -3.58 -11.23 15.88
C SER A 295 -2.17 -10.68 15.72
N THR A 296 -1.40 -10.70 16.80
CA THR A 296 -0.06 -10.07 16.91
C THR A 296 0.95 -10.64 15.92
N GLU A 297 0.84 -11.93 15.59
CA GLU A 297 1.74 -12.61 14.65
C GLU A 297 1.60 -12.04 13.23
N GLN A 298 0.36 -11.91 12.74
CA GLN A 298 0.09 -11.35 11.43
C GLN A 298 0.56 -9.89 11.34
N ALA A 299 0.30 -9.10 12.39
CA ALA A 299 0.77 -7.74 12.50
C ALA A 299 2.30 -7.65 12.44
N TRP A 300 2.98 -8.51 13.20
CA TRP A 300 4.43 -8.59 13.24
C TRP A 300 5.04 -9.01 11.89
N SER A 301 4.44 -10.02 11.25
CA SER A 301 4.89 -10.48 9.93
C SER A 301 4.82 -9.37 8.87
N LEU A 302 3.71 -8.63 8.82
CA LEU A 302 3.57 -7.49 7.91
C LEU A 302 4.53 -6.35 8.24
N LEU A 303 4.76 -6.06 9.54
CA LEU A 303 5.72 -5.06 9.96
C LEU A 303 7.11 -5.32 9.35
N TYR A 304 7.64 -6.53 9.53
CA TYR A 304 8.98 -6.86 9.03
C TYR A 304 9.05 -6.98 7.51
N GLN A 305 7.96 -7.41 6.88
CA GLN A 305 7.88 -7.43 5.42
C GLN A 305 7.96 -6.02 4.82
N LEU A 306 7.32 -5.04 5.45
CA LEU A 306 7.22 -3.66 4.93
C LEU A 306 8.39 -2.79 5.37
N ALA A 307 8.76 -2.87 6.65
CA ALA A 307 9.78 -1.99 7.22
C ALA A 307 11.20 -2.32 6.76
N GLY A 308 11.46 -3.58 6.36
CA GLY A 308 12.83 -4.02 6.20
C GLY A 308 13.66 -3.82 7.48
N PRO A 309 14.95 -3.51 7.37
CA PRO A 309 15.78 -3.27 8.56
C PRO A 309 15.55 -1.91 9.22
N ASP A 310 15.17 -0.87 8.46
CA ASP A 310 15.22 0.53 8.89
C ASP A 310 14.21 1.47 8.20
N PHE A 311 13.13 0.93 7.64
CA PHE A 311 12.14 1.66 6.84
C PHE A 311 12.68 2.33 5.55
N GLY A 312 13.94 2.08 5.17
CA GLY A 312 14.58 2.74 4.03
C GLY A 312 13.95 2.42 2.67
N THR A 313 13.15 1.36 2.58
CA THR A 313 12.41 0.96 1.37
C THR A 313 11.05 1.63 1.22
N ILE A 314 10.57 2.33 2.25
CA ILE A 314 9.25 2.99 2.21
C ILE A 314 9.36 4.29 1.42
N ALA A 315 8.59 4.36 0.33
CA ALA A 315 8.53 5.56 -0.50
C ALA A 315 8.01 6.76 0.30
N ARG A 316 8.65 7.93 0.12
CA ARG A 316 8.21 9.18 0.76
C ARG A 316 7.13 9.86 -0.09
N ASP A 317 6.03 9.15 -0.24
CA ASP A 317 4.85 9.57 -1.00
C ASP A 317 3.78 10.22 -0.12
N VAL A 318 2.59 10.39 -0.69
CA VAL A 318 1.42 10.99 -0.05
C VAL A 318 1.01 10.29 1.26
N ASP A 319 1.17 8.99 1.35
CA ASP A 319 0.77 8.17 2.50
C ASP A 319 1.95 7.79 3.41
N TRP A 320 3.13 8.39 3.20
CA TRP A 320 4.30 8.06 4.00
C TRP A 320 4.08 8.24 5.51
N LEU A 321 3.45 9.36 5.94
CA LEU A 321 3.13 9.58 7.35
C LEU A 321 2.15 8.53 7.89
N LEU A 322 1.15 8.14 7.12
CA LEU A 322 0.19 7.10 7.48
C LEU A 322 0.88 5.75 7.62
N THR A 323 1.74 5.40 6.65
CA THR A 323 2.51 4.17 6.64
C THR A 323 3.43 4.10 7.86
N MET A 324 4.22 5.15 8.11
CA MET A 324 5.14 5.22 9.23
C MET A 324 4.43 5.18 10.58
N ALA A 325 3.32 5.91 10.72
CA ALA A 325 2.50 5.91 11.93
C ALA A 325 1.94 4.51 12.21
N SER A 326 1.38 3.86 11.19
CA SER A 326 0.84 2.51 11.28
C SER A 326 1.91 1.49 11.69
N LEU A 327 3.05 1.50 11.03
CA LEU A 327 4.16 0.59 11.36
C LEU A 327 4.77 0.90 12.74
N THR A 328 4.78 2.16 13.18
CA THR A 328 5.21 2.55 14.53
C THR A 328 4.28 1.98 15.60
N GLU A 329 2.97 2.06 15.41
CA GLU A 329 1.98 1.45 16.31
C GLU A 329 2.20 -0.05 16.43
N VAL A 330 2.42 -0.73 15.29
CA VAL A 330 2.69 -2.16 15.26
C VAL A 330 4.04 -2.49 15.92
N ALA A 331 5.09 -1.73 15.65
CA ALA A 331 6.40 -1.93 16.26
C ALA A 331 6.36 -1.77 17.79
N ALA A 332 5.65 -0.75 18.28
CA ALA A 332 5.45 -0.54 19.71
C ALA A 332 4.61 -1.66 20.34
N GLY A 333 3.50 -2.05 19.68
CA GLY A 333 2.58 -3.08 20.17
C GLY A 333 3.12 -4.52 20.12
N THR A 334 4.12 -4.78 19.27
CA THR A 334 4.77 -6.10 19.14
C THR A 334 6.14 -6.18 19.81
N GLY A 335 6.62 -5.08 20.40
CA GLY A 335 7.93 -5.02 21.07
C GLY A 335 9.13 -5.04 20.12
N ALA A 336 8.97 -4.63 18.86
CA ALA A 336 10.04 -4.52 17.87
C ALA A 336 10.94 -3.29 18.16
N ALA A 337 11.76 -3.34 19.23
CA ALA A 337 12.48 -2.20 19.78
C ALA A 337 13.39 -1.49 18.77
N GLY A 338 14.07 -2.22 17.88
CA GLY A 338 14.93 -1.63 16.84
C GLY A 338 14.13 -0.74 15.88
N LEU A 339 13.01 -1.26 15.36
CA LEU A 339 12.12 -0.51 14.49
C LEU A 339 11.42 0.64 15.21
N ALA A 340 10.98 0.44 16.47
CA ALA A 340 10.40 1.52 17.27
C ALA A 340 11.38 2.68 17.49
N SER A 341 12.67 2.38 17.73
CA SER A 341 13.70 3.42 17.89
C SER A 341 13.95 4.20 16.60
N GLU A 342 14.00 3.51 15.46
CA GLU A 342 14.18 4.14 14.15
C GLU A 342 12.96 4.98 13.75
N ALA A 343 11.75 4.48 14.05
CA ALA A 343 10.51 5.22 13.83
C ALA A 343 10.48 6.55 14.60
N VAL A 344 10.96 6.59 15.86
CA VAL A 344 11.08 7.85 16.61
C VAL A 344 11.93 8.85 15.84
N ARG A 345 13.12 8.44 15.39
CA ARG A 345 14.04 9.30 14.63
C ARG A 345 13.42 9.86 13.34
N LEU A 346 12.66 9.02 12.64
CA LEU A 346 12.04 9.38 11.36
C LEU A 346 10.79 10.25 11.51
N LEU A 347 9.99 10.04 12.57
CA LEU A 347 8.74 10.77 12.81
C LEU A 347 8.91 12.07 13.59
N GLU A 348 9.94 12.21 14.42
CA GLU A 348 10.16 13.40 15.26
C GLU A 348 10.11 14.74 14.49
N PRO A 349 10.65 14.87 13.24
CA PRO A 349 10.54 16.11 12.46
C PRO A 349 9.10 16.52 12.10
N TYR A 350 8.14 15.60 12.21
CA TYR A 350 6.73 15.81 11.87
C TYR A 350 5.82 15.94 13.09
N ALA A 351 6.41 16.04 14.28
CA ALA A 351 5.65 16.25 15.51
C ALA A 351 4.71 17.48 15.38
N GLY A 352 3.56 17.39 16.02
CA GLY A 352 2.51 18.43 15.96
C GLY A 352 1.61 18.36 14.73
N ARG A 353 1.84 17.42 13.80
CA ARG A 353 1.00 17.21 12.60
C ARG A 353 0.02 16.06 12.80
N ALA A 354 -1.12 16.14 12.15
CA ALA A 354 -2.01 14.99 12.05
C ALA A 354 -1.52 14.00 11.00
N VAL A 355 -1.82 12.73 11.23
CA VAL A 355 -1.71 11.65 10.25
C VAL A 355 -3.01 11.58 9.48
N VAL A 356 -2.95 11.86 8.19
CA VAL A 356 -4.11 11.90 7.29
C VAL A 356 -3.78 11.05 6.08
N ASN A 357 -4.72 10.21 5.61
CA ASN A 357 -4.52 9.55 4.33
C ASN A 357 -4.68 10.56 3.18
N GLY A 358 -4.10 10.26 2.02
CA GLY A 358 -4.02 11.18 0.91
C GLY A 358 -5.32 11.88 0.53
N GLY A 359 -6.43 11.17 0.55
CA GLY A 359 -7.74 11.72 0.22
C GLY A 359 -8.51 12.38 1.36
N ALA A 360 -7.96 12.51 2.58
CA ALA A 360 -8.67 12.94 3.79
C ALA A 360 -9.91 12.09 4.11
N VAL A 361 -9.86 10.80 3.82
CA VAL A 361 -10.92 9.83 4.15
C VAL A 361 -10.74 9.27 5.56
N ALA A 362 -9.50 9.25 6.05
CA ALA A 362 -9.15 8.82 7.39
C ALA A 362 -8.32 9.88 8.11
N PHE A 363 -8.66 10.05 9.39
CA PHE A 363 -7.81 10.72 10.38
C PHE A 363 -7.14 9.63 11.22
N GLY A 364 -5.83 9.50 11.12
CA GLY A 364 -5.02 8.48 11.77
C GLY A 364 -4.42 8.93 13.11
N GLY A 365 -4.92 10.00 13.73
CA GLY A 365 -4.35 10.54 14.97
C GLY A 365 -3.30 11.61 14.71
N VAL A 366 -2.45 11.88 15.71
CA VAL A 366 -1.34 12.83 15.61
C VAL A 366 -0.01 12.11 15.75
N VAL A 367 1.03 12.61 15.09
CA VAL A 367 2.38 12.04 15.10
C VAL A 367 2.90 11.86 16.53
N ASP A 368 2.62 12.82 17.40
CA ASP A 368 2.99 12.80 18.83
C ASP A 368 2.48 11.55 19.58
N ASP A 369 1.31 11.03 19.24
CA ASP A 369 0.77 9.79 19.83
C ASP A 369 1.63 8.57 19.46
N TYR A 370 2.10 8.49 18.22
CA TYR A 370 2.98 7.41 17.76
C TYR A 370 4.38 7.52 18.36
N LEU A 371 4.91 8.74 18.49
CA LEU A 371 6.14 9.01 19.22
C LEU A 371 6.02 8.59 20.69
N GLN A 372 4.87 8.88 21.31
CA GLN A 372 4.57 8.43 22.68
C GLN A 372 4.61 6.90 22.80
N GLN A 373 3.91 6.18 21.89
CA GLN A 373 3.83 4.72 21.93
C GLN A 373 5.22 4.10 21.73
N ALA A 374 5.98 4.58 20.74
CA ALA A 374 7.33 4.09 20.48
C ALA A 374 8.27 4.35 21.67
N CYS A 375 8.30 5.58 22.23
CA CYS A 375 9.11 5.90 23.40
C CYS A 375 8.72 5.08 24.64
N ALA A 376 7.41 4.85 24.86
CA ALA A 376 6.92 4.02 25.95
C ALA A 376 7.38 2.56 25.82
N SER A 377 7.30 1.98 24.61
CA SER A 377 7.77 0.61 24.34
C SER A 377 9.28 0.42 24.52
N LEU A 378 10.04 1.51 24.36
CA LEU A 378 11.49 1.56 24.56
C LEU A 378 11.90 1.86 26.01
N GLY A 379 10.93 2.05 26.93
CA GLY A 379 11.20 2.44 28.32
C GLY A 379 11.65 3.90 28.49
N ARG A 380 11.55 4.75 27.47
CA ARG A 380 11.88 6.18 27.51
C ARG A 380 10.74 6.98 28.15
N THR A 381 10.51 6.75 29.45
CA THR A 381 9.31 7.21 30.16
C THR A 381 9.12 8.74 30.13
N GLN A 382 10.18 9.52 30.28
CA GLN A 382 10.08 10.99 30.29
C GLN A 382 9.68 11.54 28.91
N GLU A 383 10.30 11.03 27.83
CA GLU A 383 9.96 11.40 26.46
C GLU A 383 8.53 10.99 26.13
N ALA A 384 8.14 9.76 26.47
CA ALA A 384 6.78 9.28 26.27
C ALA A 384 5.73 10.17 26.98
N GLN A 385 6.00 10.60 28.23
CA GLN A 385 5.10 11.52 28.95
C GLN A 385 5.03 12.92 28.31
N GLN A 386 6.12 13.41 27.72
CA GLN A 386 6.11 14.67 27.00
C GLN A 386 5.26 14.57 25.74
N TRP A 387 5.47 13.54 24.91
CA TRP A 387 4.67 13.30 23.71
C TRP A 387 3.19 13.04 24.03
N ALA A 388 2.89 12.33 25.13
CA ALA A 388 1.51 12.15 25.59
C ALA A 388 0.81 13.47 25.88
N ARG A 389 1.51 14.44 26.50
CA ARG A 389 0.94 15.77 26.80
C ARG A 389 0.64 16.57 25.54
N THR A 390 1.56 16.58 24.57
CA THR A 390 1.36 17.29 23.29
C THR A 390 0.25 16.65 22.46
N ALA A 391 0.21 15.31 22.39
CA ALA A 391 -0.87 14.57 21.72
C ALA A 391 -2.23 14.84 22.39
N ALA A 392 -2.31 14.80 23.71
CA ALA A 392 -3.55 15.09 24.45
C ALA A 392 -4.05 16.52 24.18
N ALA A 393 -3.16 17.51 24.19
CA ALA A 393 -3.50 18.89 23.88
C ALA A 393 -4.04 19.04 22.44
N ALA A 394 -3.43 18.36 21.47
CA ALA A 394 -3.91 18.32 20.09
C ALA A 394 -5.31 17.69 19.99
N TYR A 395 -5.52 16.53 20.60
CA TYR A 395 -6.82 15.84 20.60
C TYR A 395 -7.92 16.64 21.29
N HIS A 396 -7.63 17.30 22.39
CA HIS A 396 -8.57 18.22 23.04
C HIS A 396 -8.96 19.37 22.12
N ARG A 397 -8.00 19.98 21.43
CA ARG A 397 -8.24 21.11 20.53
C ARG A 397 -9.18 20.75 19.37
N ILE A 398 -9.04 19.54 18.81
CA ILE A 398 -9.84 19.10 17.65
C ILE A 398 -11.07 18.26 18.05
N GLY A 399 -11.31 18.02 19.33
CA GLY A 399 -12.44 17.25 19.83
C GLY A 399 -12.34 15.73 19.55
N ALA A 400 -11.13 15.19 19.38
CA ALA A 400 -10.88 13.78 19.05
C ALA A 400 -11.01 12.87 20.29
N THR A 401 -12.24 12.65 20.73
CA THR A 401 -12.55 12.02 22.04
C THR A 401 -12.14 10.56 22.12
N TRP A 402 -12.28 9.79 21.04
CA TRP A 402 -11.85 8.40 21.00
C TRP A 402 -10.32 8.28 21.11
N TRP A 403 -9.61 9.10 20.34
CA TRP A 403 -8.15 9.16 20.36
C TRP A 403 -7.59 9.57 21.72
N LEU A 404 -8.24 10.52 22.38
CA LEU A 404 -7.86 10.93 23.72
C LEU A 404 -8.04 9.78 24.74
N ARG A 405 -9.15 9.05 24.68
CA ARG A 405 -9.36 7.87 25.52
C ARG A 405 -8.33 6.78 25.25
N ARG A 406 -8.02 6.53 23.98
CA ARG A 406 -6.99 5.56 23.56
C ARG A 406 -5.61 5.94 24.12
N LEU A 407 -5.22 7.20 24.02
CA LEU A 407 -3.96 7.71 24.54
C LEU A 407 -3.85 7.55 26.08
N GLN A 408 -4.96 7.68 26.80
CA GLN A 408 -5.04 7.55 28.25
C GLN A 408 -5.20 6.10 28.72
N ALA A 409 -5.58 5.18 27.84
CA ALA A 409 -5.66 3.77 28.17
C ALA A 409 -4.26 3.25 28.55
N PRO A 410 -4.13 2.43 29.62
CA PRO A 410 -2.86 1.80 29.89
C PRO A 410 -2.43 1.01 28.64
N ALA A 411 -1.19 1.21 28.21
CA ALA A 411 -0.63 0.42 27.13
C ALA A 411 -0.89 -1.06 27.46
N PRO A 412 -1.36 -1.89 26.49
CA PRO A 412 -1.45 -3.30 26.76
C PRO A 412 -0.08 -3.74 27.26
N VAL A 413 -0.07 -4.28 28.49
CA VAL A 413 1.16 -4.83 29.07
C VAL A 413 1.45 -6.08 28.25
N THR A 414 2.10 -5.93 27.12
CA THR A 414 2.80 -7.02 26.49
C THR A 414 3.91 -7.37 27.47
N ALA A 415 3.80 -8.55 28.07
CA ALA A 415 4.87 -9.07 28.92
C ALA A 415 6.18 -8.88 28.13
N ALA A 416 7.21 -8.33 28.80
CA ALA A 416 8.50 -8.15 28.16
C ALA A 416 8.89 -9.50 27.48
N PRO A 417 9.30 -9.49 26.20
CA PRO A 417 9.57 -10.73 25.52
C PRO A 417 10.65 -11.52 26.27
N THR A 418 10.36 -12.77 26.58
CA THR A 418 11.33 -13.67 27.19
C THR A 418 12.53 -13.82 26.26
N VAL A 419 13.70 -13.44 26.71
CA VAL A 419 14.93 -13.57 25.91
C VAL A 419 15.37 -15.04 25.90
N VAL A 420 15.48 -15.62 24.72
CA VAL A 420 15.89 -17.02 24.54
C VAL A 420 17.13 -17.10 23.67
N HIS A 421 18.15 -17.78 24.18
CA HIS A 421 19.39 -18.05 23.47
C HIS A 421 19.26 -19.35 22.67
N LEU A 422 19.54 -19.34 21.40
CA LEU A 422 19.75 -20.51 20.54
C LEU A 422 20.79 -20.14 19.48
N ARG A 423 22.04 -20.05 19.88
CA ARG A 423 23.12 -19.55 19.03
C ARG A 423 24.32 -20.47 19.00
N PRO A 424 25.00 -20.59 17.84
CA PRO A 424 26.24 -21.32 17.75
C PRO A 424 27.34 -20.61 18.54
N GLY A 425 28.31 -21.38 19.05
CA GLY A 425 29.51 -20.92 19.64
C GLY A 425 30.72 -21.69 19.09
N PRO A 426 31.93 -21.46 19.59
CA PRO A 426 33.12 -22.16 19.13
C PRO A 426 33.05 -23.67 19.41
N ASP A 427 33.85 -24.46 18.69
CA ASP A 427 34.02 -25.90 18.88
C ASP A 427 32.75 -26.75 18.79
N ASP A 428 31.84 -26.40 17.85
CA ASP A 428 30.54 -27.07 17.67
C ASP A 428 29.66 -27.11 18.93
N ILE A 429 29.80 -26.11 19.81
CA ILE A 429 28.99 -25.96 21.03
C ILE A 429 27.98 -24.83 20.82
N TRP A 430 26.73 -25.10 21.13
CA TRP A 430 25.65 -24.12 21.07
C TRP A 430 25.24 -23.65 22.46
N SER A 431 24.89 -22.39 22.60
CA SER A 431 24.31 -21.80 23.80
C SER A 431 22.79 -21.78 23.69
N ILE A 432 22.09 -22.41 24.64
CA ILE A 432 20.64 -22.57 24.67
C ILE A 432 20.13 -22.24 26.06
N GLY A 433 19.00 -21.53 26.14
CA GLY A 433 18.35 -21.27 27.44
C GLY A 433 17.55 -19.99 27.46
N ILE A 434 16.82 -19.80 28.55
CA ILE A 434 15.95 -18.64 28.79
C ILE A 434 16.68 -17.65 29.70
N GLU A 435 16.73 -16.38 29.27
CA GLU A 435 17.34 -15.26 30.03
C GLU A 435 18.79 -15.57 30.50
N ASN A 436 19.01 -15.62 31.81
CA ASN A 436 20.34 -15.89 32.40
C ASN A 436 20.63 -17.38 32.62
N CYS A 437 19.67 -18.25 32.34
CA CYS A 437 19.84 -19.72 32.50
C CYS A 437 20.26 -20.35 31.17
N VAL A 438 21.49 -20.04 30.72
CA VAL A 438 22.04 -20.53 29.48
C VAL A 438 22.86 -21.79 29.74
N VAL A 439 22.54 -22.87 29.03
CA VAL A 439 23.28 -24.15 29.04
C VAL A 439 23.94 -24.38 27.67
N THR A 440 24.96 -25.22 27.64
CA THR A 440 25.64 -25.58 26.40
C THR A 440 25.23 -26.96 25.92
N ILE A 441 25.11 -27.10 24.61
CA ILE A 441 24.77 -28.34 23.94
C ILE A 441 25.69 -28.54 22.72
N ARG A 442 26.06 -29.77 22.46
CA ARG A 442 26.82 -30.12 21.26
C ARG A 442 25.97 -29.93 20.02
N GLU A 443 26.57 -29.45 18.94
CA GLU A 443 25.87 -29.22 17.68
C GLU A 443 25.11 -30.45 17.19
N MET A 444 23.90 -30.23 16.75
CA MET A 444 23.01 -31.19 16.10
C MET A 444 22.40 -30.57 14.85
N LYS A 445 22.19 -31.36 13.79
CA LYS A 445 21.54 -30.89 12.56
C LYS A 445 20.20 -30.19 12.82
N GLY A 446 19.45 -30.67 13.82
CA GLY A 446 18.16 -30.08 14.22
C GLY A 446 18.26 -28.66 14.74
N LEU A 447 19.37 -28.29 15.42
CA LEU A 447 19.58 -26.91 15.90
C LEU A 447 19.78 -25.95 14.73
N ARG A 448 20.46 -26.36 13.67
CA ARG A 448 20.62 -25.57 12.45
C ARG A 448 19.25 -25.34 11.76
N TYR A 449 18.42 -26.39 11.71
CA TYR A 449 17.04 -26.24 11.17
C TYR A 449 16.18 -25.31 12.02
N LEU A 450 16.22 -25.47 13.35
CA LEU A 450 15.50 -24.60 14.27
C LEU A 450 15.94 -23.14 14.10
N ARG A 451 17.25 -22.86 14.04
CA ARG A 451 17.78 -21.51 13.84
C ARG A 451 17.24 -20.86 12.56
N LEU A 452 17.16 -21.60 11.46
CA LEU A 452 16.62 -21.10 10.20
C LEU A 452 15.13 -20.79 10.29
N LEU A 453 14.36 -21.66 10.93
CA LEU A 453 12.92 -21.46 11.14
C LEU A 453 12.63 -20.27 12.07
N LEU A 454 13.40 -20.15 13.16
CA LEU A 454 13.25 -19.08 14.15
C LEU A 454 13.68 -17.70 13.64
N ARG A 455 14.51 -17.65 12.59
CA ARG A 455 14.86 -16.40 11.89
C ARG A 455 13.74 -15.87 11.01
N GLN A 456 12.80 -16.72 10.63
CA GLN A 456 11.72 -16.39 9.70
C GLN A 456 10.36 -16.84 10.28
N PRO A 457 9.88 -16.20 11.35
CA PRO A 457 8.62 -16.54 11.96
C PRO A 457 7.46 -16.44 10.96
N GLY A 458 6.53 -17.39 11.01
CA GLY A 458 5.35 -17.45 10.14
C GLY A 458 5.65 -17.88 8.69
N VAL A 459 6.92 -17.98 8.29
CA VAL A 459 7.29 -18.35 6.90
C VAL A 459 7.28 -19.86 6.75
N GLU A 460 6.60 -20.34 5.72
CA GLU A 460 6.58 -21.75 5.33
C GLU A 460 7.80 -22.08 4.47
N ILE A 461 8.69 -22.94 4.98
CA ILE A 461 9.90 -23.38 4.29
C ILE A 461 9.77 -24.88 3.97
N SER A 462 10.00 -25.27 2.72
CA SER A 462 9.93 -26.70 2.36
C SER A 462 11.04 -27.51 3.03
N SER A 463 10.73 -28.74 3.44
CA SER A 463 11.73 -29.62 4.06
C SER A 463 12.93 -29.92 3.13
N LEU A 464 12.71 -29.88 1.82
CA LEU A 464 13.80 -30.05 0.84
C LEU A 464 14.73 -28.83 0.85
N GLU A 465 14.18 -27.64 0.91
CA GLU A 465 14.91 -26.39 0.96
C GLU A 465 15.72 -26.26 2.26
N LEU A 466 15.09 -26.52 3.41
CA LEU A 466 15.80 -26.59 4.70
C LEU A 466 16.96 -27.60 4.68
N SER A 467 16.74 -28.76 4.07
CA SER A 467 17.77 -29.79 3.96
C SER A 467 18.94 -29.34 3.09
N ASN A 468 18.68 -28.64 1.99
CA ASN A 468 19.69 -28.11 1.08
C ASN A 468 20.53 -27.00 1.75
N TRP A 469 19.90 -26.08 2.46
CA TRP A 469 20.59 -25.00 3.18
C TRP A 469 21.56 -25.54 4.23
N VAL A 470 21.13 -26.51 5.05
CA VAL A 470 21.99 -27.08 6.10
C VAL A 470 23.07 -28.01 5.53
N SER A 471 22.86 -28.58 4.34
CA SER A 471 23.86 -29.48 3.70
C SER A 471 24.93 -28.74 2.87
N GLY A 472 24.87 -27.38 2.79
CA GLY A 472 25.82 -26.60 2.00
C GLY A 472 25.69 -26.77 0.49
N LEU A 473 24.61 -27.39 0.02
CA LEU A 473 24.30 -27.59 -1.39
C LEU A 473 23.60 -26.37 -2.04
N ALA A 474 23.29 -25.36 -1.27
CA ALA A 474 22.95 -24.02 -1.78
C ALA A 474 24.27 -23.39 -2.22
N GLY A 475 24.44 -23.21 -3.53
CA GLY A 475 25.67 -22.69 -4.13
C GLY A 475 26.18 -21.43 -3.43
N ALA A 476 27.49 -21.31 -3.35
CA ALA A 476 28.25 -20.25 -2.69
C ALA A 476 27.68 -18.86 -3.02
N GLY A 477 27.11 -18.24 -2.01
CA GLY A 477 26.52 -16.91 -2.03
C GLY A 477 25.32 -16.96 -1.11
N VAL A 478 25.48 -16.42 0.11
CA VAL A 478 24.33 -15.97 0.90
C VAL A 478 23.68 -14.89 0.07
N PRO A 479 22.53 -15.09 -0.54
CA PRO A 479 21.71 -13.93 -0.85
C PRO A 479 21.06 -13.56 0.48
N ASP A 480 21.41 -12.37 0.94
CA ASP A 480 20.51 -11.54 1.67
C ASP A 480 19.13 -11.72 1.04
N THR A 481 18.16 -12.01 1.89
CA THR A 481 16.75 -11.95 1.58
C THR A 481 16.26 -12.64 0.31
N ASP A 482 15.28 -13.47 0.54
CA ASP A 482 14.23 -13.68 -0.43
C ASP A 482 14.59 -14.60 -1.59
N VAL A 483 13.86 -15.65 -1.77
CA VAL A 483 13.72 -16.15 -3.12
C VAL A 483 13.86 -17.66 -3.30
N GLY A 484 12.88 -18.37 -2.79
CA GLY A 484 12.57 -19.66 -3.43
C GLY A 484 11.12 -19.69 -3.89
N GLU A 485 10.17 -19.31 -3.02
CA GLU A 485 8.75 -19.29 -3.39
C GLU A 485 8.24 -17.95 -3.89
N VAL A 486 8.84 -16.84 -3.46
CA VAL A 486 8.45 -15.50 -3.93
C VAL A 486 8.90 -15.27 -5.36
N ILE A 487 10.07 -15.78 -5.78
CA ILE A 487 10.50 -15.74 -7.19
C ILE A 487 9.59 -16.60 -8.05
N ASP A 488 9.18 -17.79 -7.60
CA ASP A 488 8.28 -18.64 -8.38
C ASP A 488 6.88 -18.04 -8.50
N ARG A 489 6.35 -17.42 -7.46
CA ARG A 489 5.07 -16.68 -7.54
C ARG A 489 5.18 -15.37 -8.32
N ARG A 490 6.28 -14.62 -8.16
CA ARG A 490 6.56 -13.42 -8.98
C ARG A 490 6.84 -13.80 -10.42
N ALA A 491 7.58 -14.88 -10.68
CA ALA A 491 7.78 -15.39 -12.02
C ALA A 491 6.47 -15.86 -12.64
N VAL A 492 5.63 -16.61 -11.92
CA VAL A 492 4.31 -17.04 -12.40
C VAL A 492 3.37 -15.86 -12.62
N SER A 493 3.38 -14.87 -11.74
CA SER A 493 2.57 -13.65 -11.94
C SER A 493 3.13 -12.78 -13.08
N ALA A 494 4.45 -12.69 -13.24
CA ALA A 494 5.10 -12.02 -14.36
C ALA A 494 4.83 -12.74 -15.69
N TYR A 495 4.87 -14.08 -15.69
CA TYR A 495 4.49 -14.89 -16.87
C TYR A 495 3.01 -14.74 -17.22
N ARG A 496 2.11 -14.74 -16.24
CA ARG A 496 0.68 -14.48 -16.48
C ARG A 496 0.44 -13.08 -17.04
N ARG A 497 1.05 -12.07 -16.44
CA ARG A 497 0.96 -10.69 -16.92
C ARG A 497 1.48 -10.57 -18.34
N ARG A 498 2.66 -11.15 -18.63
CA ARG A 498 3.24 -11.11 -19.98
C ARG A 498 2.41 -11.87 -21.00
N LEU A 499 1.76 -12.97 -20.63
CA LEU A 499 0.83 -13.68 -21.50
C LEU A 499 -0.41 -12.85 -21.82
N THR A 500 -0.96 -12.14 -20.82
CA THR A 500 -2.08 -11.22 -21.04
C THR A 500 -1.68 -10.07 -21.96
N GLU A 501 -0.52 -9.47 -21.77
CA GLU A 501 0.03 -8.43 -22.65
C GLU A 501 0.22 -8.94 -24.09
N LEU A 502 0.74 -10.18 -24.25
CA LEU A 502 0.91 -10.81 -25.58
C LEU A 502 -0.42 -11.13 -26.25
N GLU A 503 -1.45 -11.52 -25.50
CA GLU A 503 -2.81 -11.75 -26.02
C GLU A 503 -3.47 -10.43 -26.43
N GLU A 504 -3.27 -9.35 -25.68
CA GLU A 504 -3.73 -8.01 -26.01
C GLU A 504 -3.00 -7.46 -27.25
N ASP A 505 -1.68 -7.54 -27.29
CA ASP A 505 -0.86 -7.15 -28.44
C ASP A 505 -1.19 -7.95 -29.69
N LEU A 506 -1.50 -9.25 -29.54
CA LEU A 506 -1.91 -10.13 -30.64
C LEU A 506 -3.29 -9.74 -31.17
N SER A 507 -4.26 -9.50 -30.28
CA SER A 507 -5.59 -9.01 -30.64
C SER A 507 -5.50 -7.67 -31.37
N GLU A 508 -4.61 -6.78 -30.90
CA GLU A 508 -4.34 -5.50 -31.54
C GLU A 508 -3.75 -5.70 -32.97
N ALA A 509 -2.71 -6.53 -33.10
CA ALA A 509 -2.09 -6.80 -34.39
C ALA A 509 -3.07 -7.48 -35.40
N GLU A 510 -3.94 -8.35 -34.90
CA GLU A 510 -5.01 -8.99 -35.71
C GLU A 510 -6.08 -7.98 -36.12
N SER A 511 -6.47 -7.06 -35.22
CA SER A 511 -7.43 -6.00 -35.53
C SER A 511 -6.92 -5.04 -36.60
N TRP A 512 -5.59 -4.90 -36.70
CA TRP A 512 -4.93 -4.04 -37.69
C TRP A 512 -4.50 -4.76 -38.96
N ALA A 513 -4.85 -6.03 -39.08
CA ALA A 513 -4.45 -6.90 -40.21
C ALA A 513 -2.92 -6.94 -40.43
N ASP A 514 -2.11 -6.67 -39.40
CA ASP A 514 -0.65 -6.78 -39.43
C ASP A 514 -0.23 -8.24 -39.21
N GLN A 515 -0.27 -9.01 -40.29
CA GLN A 515 0.00 -10.45 -40.26
C GLN A 515 1.44 -10.78 -39.83
N ALA A 516 2.42 -9.89 -40.13
CA ALA A 516 3.81 -10.09 -39.75
C ALA A 516 4.02 -9.92 -38.23
N ARG A 517 3.44 -8.88 -37.64
CA ARG A 517 3.45 -8.64 -36.20
C ARG A 517 2.66 -9.72 -35.44
N ALA A 518 1.49 -10.09 -35.94
CA ALA A 518 0.67 -11.14 -35.33
C ALA A 518 1.38 -12.51 -35.33
N ALA A 519 2.09 -12.87 -36.40
CA ALA A 519 2.87 -14.11 -36.47
C ALA A 519 4.02 -14.12 -35.45
N LYS A 520 4.72 -12.99 -35.24
CA LYS A 520 5.80 -12.87 -34.28
C LYS A 520 5.27 -12.98 -32.84
N LEU A 521 4.16 -12.32 -32.54
CA LEU A 521 3.54 -12.35 -31.21
C LEU A 521 2.97 -13.74 -30.88
N ARG A 522 2.39 -14.45 -31.86
CA ARG A 522 1.98 -15.85 -31.68
C ARG A 522 3.16 -16.76 -31.38
N ALA A 523 4.28 -16.60 -32.06
CA ALA A 523 5.47 -17.39 -31.81
C ALA A 523 6.05 -17.13 -30.41
N GLU A 524 6.07 -15.88 -29.95
CA GLU A 524 6.51 -15.50 -28.60
C GLU A 524 5.56 -16.07 -27.53
N ARG A 525 4.24 -15.94 -27.71
CA ARG A 525 3.22 -16.53 -26.82
C ARG A 525 3.38 -18.05 -26.72
N ASP A 526 3.51 -18.74 -27.86
CA ASP A 526 3.60 -20.20 -27.91
C ASP A 526 4.90 -20.69 -27.23
N ALA A 527 6.03 -20.00 -27.44
CA ALA A 527 7.29 -20.29 -26.76
C ALA A 527 7.17 -20.10 -25.24
N MET A 528 6.46 -19.08 -24.79
CA MET A 528 6.22 -18.82 -23.38
C MET A 528 5.26 -19.85 -22.76
N LEU A 529 4.21 -20.25 -23.48
CA LEU A 529 3.33 -21.33 -23.04
C LEU A 529 4.06 -22.68 -22.95
N ASP A 530 5.00 -22.95 -23.84
CA ASP A 530 5.82 -24.16 -23.79
C ASP A 530 6.81 -24.13 -22.61
N GLN A 531 7.38 -22.97 -22.26
CA GLN A 531 8.16 -22.79 -21.04
C GLN A 531 7.31 -23.02 -19.78
N VAL A 532 6.11 -22.46 -19.71
CA VAL A 532 5.19 -22.67 -18.58
C VAL A 532 4.74 -24.14 -18.51
N ARG A 533 4.46 -24.80 -19.65
CA ARG A 533 4.13 -26.23 -19.72
C ARG A 533 5.31 -27.11 -19.30
N ALA A 534 6.52 -26.76 -19.69
CA ALA A 534 7.74 -27.48 -19.28
C ALA A 534 7.95 -27.36 -17.75
N ALA A 535 7.62 -26.20 -17.17
CA ALA A 535 7.72 -25.95 -15.74
C ALA A 535 6.57 -26.58 -14.93
N THR A 536 5.33 -26.66 -15.48
CA THR A 536 4.14 -27.13 -14.75
C THR A 536 3.68 -28.57 -15.07
N GLY A 537 4.15 -29.20 -16.14
CA GLY A 537 3.79 -30.58 -16.55
C GLY A 537 2.32 -30.74 -16.93
N LEU A 538 2.05 -31.46 -18.02
CA LEU A 538 0.70 -31.79 -18.50
C LEU A 538 -0.12 -32.49 -17.40
N HIS A 539 -1.30 -31.96 -17.08
CA HIS A 539 -2.34 -32.53 -16.20
C HIS A 539 -2.13 -32.40 -14.70
N GLY A 540 -1.50 -31.34 -14.14
CA GLY A 540 -1.57 -31.08 -12.69
C GLY A 540 -1.04 -32.22 -11.79
N ARG A 541 -0.44 -33.27 -12.37
CA ARG A 541 0.22 -34.35 -11.63
C ARG A 541 1.69 -34.03 -11.49
N ARG A 542 2.10 -33.67 -10.27
CA ARG A 542 3.50 -33.61 -9.84
C ARG A 542 4.24 -34.83 -10.38
N ARG A 543 5.19 -34.60 -11.28
CA ARG A 543 6.16 -35.61 -11.67
C ARG A 543 6.84 -36.07 -10.38
N ARG A 544 6.88 -37.39 -10.15
CA ARG A 544 7.52 -38.07 -9.00
C ARG A 544 8.98 -37.64 -8.82
N THR A 545 9.21 -36.55 -8.13
CA THR A 545 10.41 -36.29 -7.33
C THR A 545 10.21 -36.87 -5.92
N GLY A 546 9.28 -37.80 -5.79
CA GLY A 546 8.79 -38.35 -4.53
C GLY A 546 9.81 -39.06 -3.64
N SER A 547 11.05 -39.27 -4.12
CA SER A 547 12.07 -39.89 -3.27
C SER A 547 12.99 -38.87 -2.56
N ALA A 548 13.27 -37.70 -3.13
CA ALA A 548 14.15 -36.70 -2.51
C ALA A 548 13.37 -35.83 -1.50
N GLY A 549 12.21 -35.30 -1.87
CA GLY A 549 11.37 -34.49 -0.98
C GLY A 549 10.87 -35.29 0.23
N GLU A 550 10.44 -36.55 0.04
CA GLU A 550 9.98 -37.39 1.15
C GLU A 550 11.14 -37.80 2.08
N ARG A 551 12.32 -38.04 1.53
CA ARG A 551 13.52 -38.29 2.36
C ARG A 551 13.93 -37.07 3.16
N ALA A 552 13.88 -35.87 2.54
CA ALA A 552 14.14 -34.62 3.23
C ALA A 552 13.10 -34.38 4.34
N ARG A 553 11.80 -34.56 4.06
CA ARG A 553 10.71 -34.43 5.06
C ARG A 553 10.95 -35.31 6.30
N VAL A 554 11.25 -36.58 6.09
CA VAL A 554 11.53 -37.53 7.20
C VAL A 554 12.79 -37.15 7.95
N ALA A 555 13.87 -36.78 7.24
CA ALA A 555 15.13 -36.39 7.83
C ALA A 555 15.03 -35.08 8.65
N VAL A 556 14.41 -34.04 8.12
CA VAL A 556 14.19 -32.76 8.82
C VAL A 556 13.32 -32.97 10.05
N ARG A 557 12.17 -33.66 9.91
CA ARG A 557 11.28 -33.95 11.03
C ARG A 557 12.02 -34.69 12.16
N LYS A 558 12.78 -35.75 11.85
CA LYS A 558 13.56 -36.49 12.83
C LYS A 558 14.60 -35.63 13.52
N ALA A 559 15.33 -34.84 12.75
CA ALA A 559 16.42 -34.02 13.30
C ALA A 559 15.88 -32.89 14.19
N VAL A 560 14.79 -32.21 13.78
CA VAL A 560 14.13 -31.16 14.59
C VAL A 560 13.55 -31.76 15.87
N ALA A 561 12.83 -32.89 15.78
CA ALA A 561 12.26 -33.55 16.95
C ALA A 561 13.37 -33.96 17.96
N ALA A 562 14.46 -34.58 17.48
CA ALA A 562 15.60 -34.97 18.34
C ALA A 562 16.27 -33.75 19.01
N ALA A 563 16.36 -32.61 18.31
CA ALA A 563 16.90 -31.40 18.90
C ALA A 563 15.94 -30.81 19.97
N ILE A 564 14.63 -30.78 19.71
CA ILE A 564 13.63 -30.33 20.70
C ILE A 564 13.65 -31.26 21.92
N ASP A 565 13.67 -32.57 21.73
CA ASP A 565 13.74 -33.56 22.84
C ASP A 565 15.00 -33.35 23.68
N ARG A 566 16.12 -33.06 23.03
CA ARG A 566 17.38 -32.80 23.74
C ARG A 566 17.36 -31.48 24.50
N ILE A 567 16.74 -30.44 23.90
CA ILE A 567 16.55 -29.15 24.56
C ILE A 567 15.62 -29.32 25.78
N GLU A 568 14.54 -30.10 25.65
CA GLU A 568 13.57 -30.32 26.72
C GLU A 568 14.18 -31.07 27.93
N GLN A 569 15.18 -31.94 27.69
CA GLN A 569 15.92 -32.58 28.76
C GLN A 569 16.80 -31.59 29.57
N LEU A 570 17.24 -30.50 28.95
CA LEU A 570 18.09 -29.48 29.56
C LEU A 570 17.28 -28.30 30.12
N ASP A 571 16.26 -27.90 29.37
CA ASP A 571 15.34 -26.84 29.72
C ASP A 571 13.92 -27.26 29.31
N PRO A 572 13.12 -27.82 30.26
CA PRO A 572 11.78 -28.30 29.98
C PRO A 572 10.79 -27.22 29.53
N ALA A 573 11.04 -25.94 29.91
CA ALA A 573 10.18 -24.84 29.50
C ALA A 573 10.41 -24.48 28.04
N LEU A 574 11.69 -24.38 27.64
CA LEU A 574 12.09 -24.10 26.29
C LEU A 574 11.73 -25.24 25.33
N GLY A 575 11.91 -26.48 25.75
CA GLY A 575 11.52 -27.64 24.94
C GLY A 575 10.03 -27.67 24.63
N ARG A 576 9.17 -27.38 25.62
CA ARG A 576 7.71 -27.26 25.43
C ARG A 576 7.38 -26.09 24.49
N LEU A 577 7.98 -24.93 24.69
CA LEU A 577 7.78 -23.78 23.83
C LEU A 577 8.03 -24.13 22.36
N LEU A 578 9.19 -24.74 22.06
CA LEU A 578 9.56 -25.14 20.69
C LEU A 578 8.59 -26.21 20.14
N ARG A 579 8.14 -27.15 20.97
CA ARG A 579 7.20 -28.21 20.56
C ARG A 579 5.82 -27.63 20.19
N ASP A 580 5.39 -26.63 20.92
CA ASP A 580 4.09 -25.97 20.70
C ASP A 580 4.12 -25.05 19.47
N THR A 581 5.27 -24.46 19.16
CA THR A 581 5.39 -23.38 18.15
C THR A 581 6.07 -23.80 16.85
N VAL A 582 6.81 -24.94 16.82
CA VAL A 582 7.46 -25.41 15.59
C VAL A 582 6.65 -26.51 14.93
N ARG A 583 6.27 -26.28 13.68
CA ARG A 583 5.57 -27.25 12.84
C ARG A 583 6.55 -27.88 11.84
N THR A 584 6.49 -29.20 11.71
CA THR A 584 7.33 -29.95 10.76
C THR A 584 6.48 -30.85 9.90
N GLY A 585 6.70 -30.86 8.59
CA GLY A 585 5.95 -31.66 7.62
C GLY A 585 6.62 -31.61 6.25
N THR A 586 5.84 -31.60 5.17
CA THR A 586 6.32 -31.28 3.82
C THR A 586 6.83 -29.84 3.79
N VAL A 587 6.18 -28.98 4.56
CA VAL A 587 6.54 -27.61 4.87
C VAL A 587 6.78 -27.51 6.37
N CYS A 588 7.79 -26.76 6.77
CA CYS A 588 8.13 -26.47 8.16
C CYS A 588 7.95 -24.99 8.43
N ARG A 589 7.47 -24.66 9.65
CA ARG A 589 7.20 -23.28 10.05
C ARG A 589 7.38 -23.11 11.55
N TYR A 590 7.81 -21.94 11.96
CA TYR A 590 7.79 -21.49 13.35
C TYR A 590 6.63 -20.52 13.54
N ASP A 591 5.70 -20.85 14.42
CA ASP A 591 4.52 -20.06 14.77
C ASP A 591 4.68 -19.55 16.22
N PRO A 592 5.16 -18.29 16.43
CA PRO A 592 5.32 -17.76 17.79
C PRO A 592 3.96 -17.66 18.52
N ASP A 593 3.98 -17.94 19.83
CA ASP A 593 2.80 -17.78 20.69
C ASP A 593 2.62 -16.28 21.04
N PRO A 594 1.55 -15.61 20.58
CA PRO A 594 1.33 -14.19 20.87
C PRO A 594 1.13 -13.90 22.36
N ALA A 595 0.68 -14.89 23.15
CA ALA A 595 0.52 -14.76 24.58
C ALA A 595 1.84 -14.87 25.35
N ARG A 596 2.89 -15.35 24.68
CA ARG A 596 4.22 -15.55 25.25
C ARG A 596 5.29 -15.04 24.28
N PRO A 597 5.44 -13.73 24.11
CA PRO A 597 6.39 -13.16 23.18
C PRO A 597 7.81 -13.59 23.54
N VAL A 598 8.55 -14.09 22.55
CA VAL A 598 9.92 -14.58 22.70
C VAL A 598 10.85 -13.79 21.81
N ARG A 599 11.95 -13.30 22.40
CA ARG A 599 13.06 -12.71 21.64
C ARG A 599 14.18 -13.71 21.48
N TRP A 600 14.36 -14.25 20.30
CA TRP A 600 15.44 -15.18 19.99
C TRP A 600 16.76 -14.47 19.76
N LEU A 601 17.81 -14.92 20.44
CA LEU A 601 19.20 -14.57 20.16
C LEU A 601 19.82 -15.73 19.37
N LEU A 602 19.97 -15.53 18.04
CA LEU A 602 20.32 -16.59 17.08
C LEU A 602 21.75 -16.46 16.52
N ASP A 603 22.40 -15.31 16.70
CA ASP A 603 23.73 -15.02 16.17
C ASP A 603 24.80 -15.08 17.25
N GLU A 604 26.06 -15.20 16.84
CA GLU A 604 27.21 -15.13 17.75
C GLU A 604 27.21 -13.77 18.48
N PRO A 605 27.71 -13.75 19.74
CA PRO A 605 27.70 -12.55 20.56
C PRO A 605 28.52 -11.41 19.98
#